data_271b50d1e7b3e36fe8770ca8d3c86b1f
#
_entry.id   271b50d1e7b3e36fe8770ca8d3c86b1f
#
_cell.length_a   1.000
_cell.length_b   1.000
_cell.length_c   1.000
_cell.angle_alpha   90.00
_cell.angle_beta   90.00
_cell.angle_gamma   90.00
#
_symmetry.space_group_name_H-M   'P 1'
#
loop_
_entity.id
_entity.type
_entity.pdbx_description
1 polymer ?
#
loop_
_entity_poly.entity_id
_entity_poly.type
_entity_poly.pdbx_seq_one_letter_code
_entity_poly.pdbx_strand_id
1 'polypeptide(L)'
;ERPPTWETLEEPLDLPGALKRARHPTVVVDCLTLWVANLMERGLDPLLEARRFLSAGEESGKRVIAVSNEVGMGIVPQNPLARRYRDLLGQVNALLAEAAQEAYLLVAGRALPLGGGKVPAQEAKRPGSHGGEPDPGRSRDPGP
;
A
#
# COMPACT_ATOMS: atom_id res chain seq x y z
N GLU A 1 19.22 8.60 -17.51
CA GLU A 1 20.34 7.62 -17.53
C GLU A 1 20.96 7.52 -16.13
N ARG A 2 21.28 6.30 -15.71
CA ARG A 2 21.97 6.08 -14.42
C ARG A 2 23.45 6.36 -14.59
N PRO A 3 24.12 6.97 -13.59
CA PRO A 3 25.55 7.09 -13.62
C PRO A 3 26.24 5.72 -13.74
N PRO A 4 27.31 5.59 -14.52
CA PRO A 4 27.99 4.31 -14.74
C PRO A 4 28.65 3.74 -13.48
N THR A 5 28.81 4.56 -12.44
CA THR A 5 29.38 4.15 -11.13
C THR A 5 28.35 3.45 -10.22
N TRP A 6 27.08 3.46 -10.59
CA TRP A 6 26.03 2.82 -9.80
C TRP A 6 26.03 1.33 -10.07
N GLU A 7 26.02 0.56 -8.99
CA GLU A 7 25.80 -0.88 -9.06
C GLU A 7 24.29 -1.17 -9.21
N THR A 8 23.95 -2.10 -10.06
CA THR A 8 22.56 -2.57 -10.22
C THR A 8 22.44 -4.00 -9.71
N LEU A 9 21.53 -4.22 -8.78
CA LEU A 9 21.11 -5.54 -8.33
C LEU A 9 19.71 -5.81 -8.90
N GLU A 10 19.55 -6.91 -9.61
CA GLU A 10 18.23 -7.36 -10.06
C GLU A 10 17.67 -8.35 -9.06
N GLU A 11 16.59 -7.96 -8.38
CA GLU A 11 15.90 -8.79 -7.40
C GLU A 11 14.38 -8.64 -7.54
N PRO A 12 13.70 -9.67 -8.03
CA PRO A 12 12.26 -9.58 -8.27
C PRO A 12 11.40 -9.72 -7.00
N LEU A 13 11.90 -10.36 -5.94
CA LEU A 13 11.09 -10.78 -4.80
C LEU A 13 11.69 -10.41 -3.44
N ASP A 14 12.93 -10.77 -3.20
CA ASP A 14 13.58 -10.64 -1.88
C ASP A 14 14.30 -9.30 -1.73
N LEU A 15 13.56 -8.21 -1.68
CA LEU A 15 14.14 -6.88 -1.43
C LEU A 15 14.83 -6.77 -0.07
N PRO A 16 14.34 -7.37 1.03
CA PRO A 16 15.10 -7.40 2.29
C PRO A 16 16.49 -8.01 2.15
N GLY A 17 16.60 -9.12 1.44
CA GLY A 17 17.88 -9.76 1.13
C GLY A 17 18.76 -8.91 0.21
N ALA A 18 18.18 -8.24 -0.78
CA ALA A 18 18.90 -7.32 -1.68
C ALA A 18 19.52 -6.15 -0.91
N LEU A 19 18.80 -5.57 0.06
CA LEU A 19 19.36 -4.53 0.93
C LEU A 19 20.58 -5.00 1.70
N LYS A 20 20.57 -6.23 2.19
CA LYS A 20 21.72 -6.82 2.91
C LYS A 20 22.93 -7.03 1.99
N ARG A 21 22.67 -7.38 0.73
CA ARG A 21 23.74 -7.59 -0.28
C ARG A 21 24.28 -6.29 -0.86
N ALA A 22 23.52 -5.21 -0.82
CA ALA A 22 23.93 -3.92 -1.35
C ALA A 22 25.15 -3.36 -0.61
N ARG A 23 26.17 -2.99 -1.35
CA ARG A 23 27.47 -2.57 -0.79
C ARG A 23 27.59 -1.07 -0.55
N HIS A 24 26.69 -0.29 -1.11
CA HIS A 24 26.72 1.17 -1.05
C HIS A 24 25.80 1.72 0.07
N PRO A 25 26.11 2.88 0.63
CA PRO A 25 25.34 3.46 1.74
C PRO A 25 23.97 3.97 1.33
N THR A 26 23.76 4.24 0.04
CA THR A 26 22.46 4.67 -0.51
C THR A 26 21.95 3.65 -1.51
N VAL A 27 20.71 3.23 -1.35
CA VAL A 27 20.04 2.24 -2.20
C VAL A 27 18.76 2.85 -2.76
N VAL A 28 18.60 2.79 -4.07
CA VAL A 28 17.36 3.16 -4.76
C VAL A 28 16.62 1.89 -5.15
N VAL A 29 15.39 1.75 -4.71
CA VAL A 29 14.49 0.65 -5.10
C VAL A 29 13.55 1.14 -6.19
N ASP A 30 13.72 0.61 -7.37
CA ASP A 30 12.93 0.97 -8.56
C ASP A 30 12.37 -0.29 -9.21
N CYS A 31 11.12 -0.61 -9.00
CA CYS A 31 10.09 0.11 -8.23
C CYS A 31 9.24 -0.86 -7.39
N LEU A 32 8.54 -0.32 -6.42
CA LEU A 32 7.61 -1.08 -5.57
C LEU A 32 6.40 -1.60 -6.34
N THR A 33 5.99 -0.89 -7.37
CA THR A 33 4.87 -1.25 -8.26
C THR A 33 5.07 -2.65 -8.85
N LEU A 34 6.24 -2.88 -9.45
CA LEU A 34 6.60 -4.16 -10.04
C LEU A 34 6.82 -5.23 -8.95
N TRP A 35 7.43 -4.85 -7.84
CA TRP A 35 7.65 -5.75 -6.72
C TRP A 35 6.35 -6.33 -6.16
N VAL A 36 5.34 -5.47 -5.90
CA VAL A 36 4.03 -5.92 -5.42
C VAL A 36 3.37 -6.87 -6.42
N ALA A 37 3.46 -6.58 -7.71
CA ALA A 37 2.95 -7.48 -8.75
C ALA A 37 3.63 -8.86 -8.70
N ASN A 38 4.96 -8.88 -8.58
CA ASN A 38 5.73 -10.13 -8.48
C ASN A 38 5.38 -10.92 -7.22
N LEU A 39 5.21 -10.27 -6.08
CA LEU A 39 4.79 -10.91 -4.83
C LEU A 39 3.41 -11.55 -4.96
N MET A 40 2.46 -10.83 -5.55
CA MET A 40 1.10 -11.35 -5.76
C MET A 40 1.10 -12.55 -6.70
N GLU A 41 1.87 -12.52 -7.78
CA GLU A 41 2.01 -13.64 -8.72
C GLU A 41 2.55 -14.91 -8.04
N ARG A 42 3.41 -14.74 -7.05
CA ARG A 42 3.96 -15.85 -6.25
C ARG A 42 3.12 -16.24 -5.04
N GLY A 43 1.97 -15.60 -4.83
CA GLY A 43 1.10 -15.88 -3.69
C GLY A 43 1.68 -15.42 -2.35
N LEU A 44 2.64 -14.50 -2.36
CA LEU A 44 3.23 -13.90 -1.16
C LEU A 44 2.39 -12.70 -0.69
N ASP A 45 2.43 -12.41 0.61
CA ASP A 45 1.73 -11.28 1.20
C ASP A 45 2.54 -9.99 1.06
N PRO A 46 2.09 -9.02 0.21
CA PRO A 46 2.83 -7.79 -0.01
C PRO A 46 3.02 -6.93 1.24
N LEU A 47 2.04 -6.92 2.17
CA LEU A 47 2.14 -6.16 3.41
C LEU A 47 3.16 -6.76 4.38
N LEU A 48 3.20 -8.08 4.49
CA LEU A 48 4.20 -8.77 5.28
C LEU A 48 5.61 -8.50 4.74
N GLU A 49 5.77 -8.62 3.43
CA GLU A 49 7.06 -8.37 2.78
C GLU A 49 7.48 -6.89 2.87
N ALA A 50 6.54 -5.95 2.81
CA ALA A 50 6.82 -4.54 3.03
C ALA A 50 7.31 -4.25 4.46
N ARG A 51 6.73 -4.89 5.47
CA ARG A 51 7.22 -4.77 6.86
C ARG A 51 8.63 -5.35 7.01
N ARG A 52 8.90 -6.48 6.38
CA ARG A 52 10.25 -7.09 6.37
C ARG A 52 11.27 -6.18 5.68
N PHE A 53 10.87 -5.54 4.60
CA PHE A 53 11.69 -4.56 3.89
C PHE A 53 12.02 -3.34 4.78
N LEU A 54 11.04 -2.80 5.50
CA LEU A 54 11.26 -1.69 6.43
C LEU A 54 12.23 -2.09 7.55
N SER A 55 12.04 -3.26 8.15
CA SER A 55 12.96 -3.77 9.19
C SER A 55 14.37 -3.95 8.66
N ALA A 56 14.53 -4.50 7.46
CA ALA A 56 15.84 -4.65 6.84
C ALA A 56 16.49 -3.30 6.53
N GLY A 57 15.70 -2.30 6.13
CA GLY A 57 16.15 -0.93 5.92
C GLY A 57 16.71 -0.30 7.18
N GLU A 58 16.00 -0.41 8.30
CA GLU A 58 16.45 0.08 9.60
C GLU A 58 17.71 -0.62 10.07
N GLU A 59 17.75 -1.94 10.02
CA GLU A 59 18.90 -2.75 10.44
C GLU A 59 20.15 -2.45 9.60
N SER A 60 19.98 -2.13 8.32
CA SER A 60 21.11 -1.87 7.41
C SER A 60 21.83 -0.56 7.68
N GLY A 61 21.18 0.41 8.33
CA GLY A 61 21.68 1.78 8.49
C GLY A 61 21.85 2.54 7.18
N LYS A 62 21.36 2.01 6.07
CA LYS A 62 21.47 2.63 4.74
C LYS A 62 20.38 3.67 4.51
N ARG A 63 20.68 4.63 3.66
CA ARG A 63 19.68 5.52 3.08
C ARG A 63 18.94 4.77 1.99
N VAL A 64 17.66 4.54 2.18
CA VAL A 64 16.80 3.83 1.21
C VAL A 64 15.84 4.82 0.57
N ILE A 65 15.84 4.87 -0.75
CA ILE A 65 14.91 5.66 -1.56
C ILE A 65 14.05 4.69 -2.35
N ALA A 66 12.77 4.62 -2.02
CA ALA A 66 11.83 3.74 -2.70
C ALA A 66 10.98 4.53 -3.69
N VAL A 67 10.89 4.03 -4.91
CA VAL A 67 10.07 4.57 -5.99
C VAL A 67 8.83 3.72 -6.16
N SER A 68 7.67 4.36 -6.24
CA SER A 68 6.39 3.69 -6.45
C SER A 68 5.49 4.53 -7.35
N ASN A 69 4.35 3.97 -7.73
CA ASN A 69 3.32 4.68 -8.48
C ASN A 69 2.08 4.85 -7.60
N GLU A 70 1.46 6.04 -7.70
CA GLU A 70 0.12 6.25 -7.15
C GLU A 70 -0.92 5.67 -8.12
N VAL A 71 -1.72 4.74 -7.67
CA VAL A 71 -2.69 4.01 -8.50
C VAL A 71 -4.15 4.24 -8.07
N GLY A 72 -4.36 5.01 -7.01
CA GLY A 72 -5.67 5.23 -6.41
C GLY A 72 -6.50 6.35 -7.04
N MET A 73 -5.90 7.22 -7.84
CA MET A 73 -6.56 8.41 -8.40
C MET A 73 -7.30 8.14 -9.72
N GLY A 74 -7.18 6.96 -10.28
CA GLY A 74 -7.84 6.59 -11.54
C GLY A 74 -9.22 5.96 -11.32
N ILE A 75 -9.84 5.58 -12.44
CA ILE A 75 -11.11 4.84 -12.45
C ILE A 75 -10.89 3.46 -11.81
N VAL A 76 -11.87 3.00 -11.02
CA VAL A 76 -11.83 1.67 -10.40
C VAL A 76 -11.83 0.59 -11.49
N PRO A 77 -10.83 -0.31 -11.53
CA PRO A 77 -10.77 -1.37 -12.53
C PRO A 77 -11.96 -2.33 -12.44
N GLN A 78 -12.44 -2.81 -13.56
CA GLN A 78 -13.50 -3.83 -13.59
C GLN A 78 -12.99 -5.22 -13.23
N ASN A 79 -11.73 -5.51 -13.53
CA ASN A 79 -11.09 -6.78 -13.24
C ASN A 79 -10.82 -6.91 -11.73
N PRO A 80 -11.30 -8.01 -11.06
CA PRO A 80 -11.07 -8.21 -9.62
C PRO A 80 -9.60 -8.29 -9.22
N LEU A 81 -8.76 -8.90 -10.04
CA LEU A 81 -7.32 -8.99 -9.80
C LEU A 81 -6.66 -7.60 -9.84
N ALA A 82 -7.03 -6.78 -10.82
CA ALA A 82 -6.53 -5.41 -10.93
C ALA A 82 -6.96 -4.55 -9.73
N ARG A 83 -8.20 -4.71 -9.24
CA ARG A 83 -8.66 -4.04 -8.01
C ARG A 83 -7.85 -4.46 -6.79
N ARG A 84 -7.62 -5.76 -6.64
CA ARG A 84 -6.82 -6.29 -5.53
C ARG A 84 -5.38 -5.77 -5.58
N TYR A 85 -4.77 -5.75 -6.76
CA TYR A 85 -3.44 -5.18 -6.96
C TYR A 85 -3.40 -3.69 -6.57
N ARG A 86 -4.37 -2.91 -7.05
CA ARG A 86 -4.51 -1.49 -6.72
C ARG A 86 -4.61 -1.28 -5.20
N ASP A 87 -5.45 -2.06 -4.53
CA ASP A 87 -5.64 -1.95 -3.08
C ASP A 87 -4.37 -2.31 -2.31
N LEU A 88 -3.71 -3.40 -2.69
CA LEU A 88 -2.47 -3.84 -2.03
C LEU A 88 -1.31 -2.86 -2.27
N LEU A 89 -1.14 -2.37 -3.48
CA LEU A 89 -0.11 -1.37 -3.76
C LEU A 89 -0.37 -0.09 -2.99
N GLY A 90 -1.62 0.37 -2.93
CA GLY A 90 -2.02 1.52 -2.13
C GLY A 90 -1.70 1.34 -0.64
N GLN A 91 -1.96 0.16 -0.08
CA GLN A 91 -1.63 -0.16 1.32
C GLN A 91 -0.13 -0.23 1.56
N VAL A 92 0.63 -0.81 0.64
CA VAL A 92 2.11 -0.82 0.71
C VAL A 92 2.66 0.60 0.65
N ASN A 93 2.17 1.43 -0.28
CA ASN A 93 2.56 2.83 -0.38
C ASN A 93 2.29 3.61 0.91
N ALA A 94 1.11 3.43 1.50
CA ALA A 94 0.75 4.08 2.75
C ALA A 94 1.66 3.63 3.92
N LEU A 95 1.94 2.33 4.00
CA LEU A 95 2.81 1.77 5.03
C LEU A 95 4.24 2.33 4.93
N LEU A 96 4.80 2.38 3.73
CA LEU A 96 6.14 2.91 3.52
C LEU A 96 6.21 4.43 3.72
N ALA A 97 5.22 5.17 3.25
CA ALA A 97 5.15 6.62 3.43
C ALA A 97 5.05 7.00 4.91
N GLU A 98 4.32 6.22 5.71
CA GLU A 98 4.24 6.43 7.16
C GLU A 98 5.59 6.21 7.86
N ALA A 99 6.35 5.21 7.45
CA ALA A 99 7.65 4.90 8.03
C ALA A 99 8.78 5.78 7.49
N ALA A 100 8.60 6.40 6.32
CA ALA A 100 9.60 7.24 5.69
C ALA A 100 9.80 8.56 6.45
N GLN A 101 11.03 9.04 6.45
CA GLN A 101 11.36 10.39 6.97
C GLN A 101 10.80 11.48 6.05
N GLU A 102 10.77 11.22 4.75
CA GLU A 102 10.25 12.12 3.73
C GLU A 102 9.49 11.32 2.66
N ALA A 103 8.36 11.83 2.22
CA ALA A 103 7.59 11.26 1.12
C ALA A 103 7.14 12.37 0.16
N TYR A 104 7.19 12.09 -1.14
CA TYR A 104 6.86 13.06 -2.19
C TYR A 104 5.99 12.44 -3.27
N LEU A 105 5.05 13.22 -3.77
CA LEU A 105 4.35 12.94 -5.03
C LEU A 105 4.97 13.78 -6.14
N LEU A 106 5.40 13.13 -7.21
CA LEU A 106 5.96 13.80 -8.37
C LEU A 106 4.88 14.01 -9.45
N VAL A 107 4.64 15.26 -9.77
CA VAL A 107 3.66 15.67 -10.78
C VAL A 107 4.28 16.77 -11.65
N ALA A 108 4.18 16.62 -12.97
CA ALA A 108 4.69 17.60 -13.94
C ALA A 108 6.15 18.03 -13.68
N GLY A 109 7.00 17.07 -13.32
CA GLY A 109 8.41 17.32 -13.02
C GLY A 109 8.66 18.05 -11.69
N ARG A 110 7.66 18.18 -10.84
CA ARG A 110 7.75 18.86 -9.53
C ARG A 110 7.47 17.88 -8.40
N ALA A 111 8.14 18.09 -7.28
CA ALA A 111 7.95 17.32 -6.05
C ALA A 111 6.96 18.03 -5.13
N LEU A 112 5.88 17.34 -4.79
CA LEU A 112 4.92 17.77 -3.77
C LEU A 112 5.20 17.01 -2.48
N PRO A 113 5.66 17.66 -1.39
CA PRO A 113 5.85 16.99 -0.12
C PRO A 113 4.52 16.47 0.43
N LEU A 114 4.52 15.22 0.87
CA LEU A 114 3.39 14.61 1.54
C LEU A 114 3.60 14.73 3.05
N GLY A 115 2.73 15.47 3.69
CA GLY A 115 2.74 15.72 5.13
C GLY A 115 1.34 15.66 5.68
N GLY A 116 1.19 15.89 6.99
CA GLY A 116 -0.10 15.92 7.68
C GLY A 116 -0.48 14.61 8.34
N GLY A 117 -1.66 14.61 8.97
CA GLY A 117 -2.16 13.46 9.73
C GLY A 117 -2.62 12.31 8.85
N LYS A 118 -2.63 11.13 9.43
CA LYS A 118 -3.27 9.97 8.81
C LYS A 118 -4.73 10.28 8.51
N VAL A 119 -5.19 9.88 7.33
CA VAL A 119 -6.62 9.81 7.08
C VAL A 119 -7.19 8.76 8.05
N PRO A 120 -8.17 9.09 8.92
CA PRO A 120 -8.77 8.11 9.80
C PRO A 120 -9.31 6.96 8.96
N ALA A 121 -8.99 5.72 9.34
CA ALA A 121 -9.65 4.58 8.76
C ALA A 121 -11.16 4.79 8.90
N GLN A 122 -11.88 4.85 7.80
CA GLN A 122 -13.33 4.85 7.85
C GLN A 122 -13.73 3.54 8.51
N GLU A 123 -14.26 3.61 9.72
CA GLU A 123 -14.96 2.47 10.30
C GLU A 123 -15.98 2.03 9.27
N ALA A 124 -15.78 0.81 8.76
CA ALA A 124 -16.76 0.21 7.86
C ALA A 124 -18.09 0.22 8.61
N LYS A 125 -19.00 1.11 8.25
CA LYS A 125 -20.38 1.05 8.71
C LYS A 125 -20.86 -0.34 8.32
N ARG A 126 -20.95 -1.22 9.31
CA ARG A 126 -21.70 -2.46 9.13
C ARG A 126 -23.10 -2.04 8.70
N PRO A 127 -23.64 -2.58 7.60
CA PRO A 127 -25.01 -2.30 7.24
C PRO A 127 -25.87 -2.61 8.48
N GLY A 128 -26.57 -1.60 8.97
CA GLY A 128 -27.37 -1.69 10.18
C GLY A 128 -28.33 -2.86 10.06
N SER A 129 -28.30 -3.73 11.04
CA SER A 129 -29.40 -4.61 11.32
C SER A 129 -30.65 -3.74 11.48
N HIS A 130 -31.54 -3.77 10.52
CA HIS A 130 -32.87 -3.26 10.69
C HIS A 130 -33.53 -4.09 11.80
N GLY A 131 -33.42 -3.61 13.02
CA GLY A 131 -34.30 -4.01 14.09
C GLY A 131 -35.69 -3.55 13.72
N GLY A 132 -36.51 -4.48 13.25
CA GLY A 132 -37.93 -4.22 13.06
C GLY A 132 -38.52 -3.88 14.41
N GLU A 133 -38.93 -2.63 14.59
CA GLU A 133 -39.84 -2.25 15.64
C GLU A 133 -41.17 -2.99 15.44
N PRO A 134 -41.73 -3.68 16.46
CA PRO A 134 -43.05 -4.27 16.33
C PRO A 134 -44.07 -3.15 16.29
N ASP A 135 -44.89 -3.16 15.27
CA ASP A 135 -46.08 -2.29 15.07
C ASP A 135 -47.09 -2.48 16.23
N PRO A 136 -47.37 -1.46 17.06
CA PRO A 136 -48.32 -1.60 18.17
C PRO A 136 -49.74 -1.17 17.74
N GLY A 137 -50.27 -1.67 16.61
CA GLY A 137 -51.53 -1.19 16.12
C GLY A 137 -52.40 -2.16 15.32
N ARG A 138 -52.69 -3.37 15.83
CA ARG A 138 -53.84 -4.13 15.36
C ARG A 138 -54.78 -4.48 16.53
N SER A 139 -55.75 -3.60 16.74
CA SER A 139 -56.94 -3.90 17.50
C SER A 139 -57.65 -5.10 16.87
N ARG A 140 -57.81 -6.16 17.67
CA ARG A 140 -58.74 -7.26 17.33
C ARG A 140 -60.16 -6.78 17.59
N ASP A 141 -60.91 -6.65 16.55
CA ASP A 141 -62.37 -6.52 16.61
C ASP A 141 -62.93 -7.90 16.89
N PRO A 142 -63.79 -8.07 17.93
CA PRO A 142 -64.53 -9.29 18.12
C PRO A 142 -65.80 -9.19 17.32
N GLY A 143 -65.91 -9.90 16.22
CA GLY A 143 -67.14 -10.11 15.49
C GLY A 143 -68.14 -11.02 16.24
N PRO A 144 -69.41 -10.98 15.88
CA PRO A 144 -70.51 -11.54 16.63
C PRO A 144 -70.52 -13.07 16.64
#